data_2a491f59bd71985120153697d6a0bd2b
#
_entry.id   2a491f59bd71985120153697d6a0bd2b
#
_cell.length_a   1.000
_cell.length_b   1.000
_cell.length_c   1.000
_cell.angle_alpha   90.00
_cell.angle_beta   90.00
_cell.angle_gamma   90.00
#
_symmetry.space_group_name_H-M   'P 1'
#
loop_
_entity.id
_entity.type
_entity.pdbx_description
1 polymer ?
#
loop_
_entity_poly.entity_id
_entity_poly.type
_entity_poly.pdbx_seq_one_letter_code
_entity_poly.pdbx_strand_id
1 'polypeptide(L)'
;NVVGIVGNAFKQTMAQLEHERVGIDRLVSNQALYELALERADRSDPRVRQEIAAIETGYRIGRILVTREVLRQAPAGFSAATKCFCTEHEIRVADFVAATFGADAMLWDDVTHGVVYAPGYTIMGGTSNIMRNILGERVLGLPREPR
;
A
#
# COMPACT_ATOMS: atom_id res chain seq x y z
N ASN A 1 -21.28 -26.35 -7.43
CA ASN A 1 -19.87 -26.63 -7.10
C ASN A 1 -19.50 -25.91 -5.82
N VAL A 2 -19.13 -26.66 -4.77
CA VAL A 2 -18.64 -26.11 -3.50
C VAL A 2 -17.13 -26.14 -3.50
N VAL A 3 -16.51 -25.01 -3.19
CA VAL A 3 -15.05 -24.91 -3.01
C VAL A 3 -14.74 -24.93 -1.51
N GLY A 4 -14.04 -25.95 -1.04
CA GLY A 4 -13.67 -26.12 0.36
C GLY A 4 -14.76 -26.75 1.22
N ILE A 5 -14.86 -26.34 2.49
CA ILE A 5 -15.75 -26.93 3.50
C ILE A 5 -17.02 -26.08 3.64
N VAL A 6 -18.19 -26.71 3.57
CA VAL A 6 -19.49 -26.03 3.77
C VAL A 6 -19.52 -25.37 5.16
N GLY A 7 -19.95 -24.12 5.22
CA GLY A 7 -20.02 -23.35 6.46
C GLY A 7 -18.70 -22.65 6.84
N ASN A 8 -17.60 -22.88 6.11
CA ASN A 8 -16.28 -22.33 6.43
C ASN A 8 -15.87 -21.16 5.51
N ALA A 9 -16.80 -20.61 4.71
CA ALA A 9 -16.52 -19.60 3.69
C ALA A 9 -15.77 -18.36 4.24
N PHE A 10 -16.18 -17.85 5.41
CA PHE A 10 -15.54 -16.68 6.02
C PHE A 10 -14.05 -16.92 6.32
N LYS A 11 -13.71 -18.09 6.91
CA LYS A 11 -12.30 -18.43 7.19
C LYS A 11 -11.48 -18.59 5.91
N GLN A 12 -12.09 -19.18 4.88
CA GLN A 12 -11.44 -19.35 3.57
C GLN A 12 -11.18 -17.99 2.91
N THR A 13 -12.16 -17.08 2.95
CA THR A 13 -12.01 -15.71 2.43
C THR A 13 -10.90 -14.95 3.18
N MET A 14 -10.83 -15.08 4.52
CA MET A 14 -9.79 -14.45 5.31
C MET A 14 -8.39 -14.98 4.93
N ALA A 15 -8.25 -16.29 4.76
CA ALA A 15 -6.99 -16.89 4.32
C ALA A 15 -6.60 -16.41 2.90
N GLN A 16 -7.57 -16.33 1.98
CA GLN A 16 -7.35 -15.82 0.63
C GLN A 16 -6.86 -14.36 0.64
N LEU A 17 -7.52 -13.49 1.42
CA LEU A 17 -7.11 -12.10 1.56
C LEU A 17 -5.71 -11.95 2.18
N GLU A 18 -5.33 -12.84 3.09
CA GLU A 18 -4.00 -12.84 3.68
C GLU A 18 -2.93 -13.16 2.63
N HIS A 19 -3.19 -14.12 1.74
CA HIS A 19 -2.32 -14.42 0.61
C HIS A 19 -2.28 -13.30 -0.44
N GLU A 20 -3.41 -12.67 -0.73
CA GLU A 20 -3.49 -11.56 -1.68
C GLU A 20 -2.66 -10.34 -1.25
N ARG A 21 -2.54 -10.12 0.06
CA ARG A 21 -1.72 -9.03 0.61
C ARG A 21 -0.23 -9.27 0.46
N VAL A 22 0.20 -10.51 0.29
CA VAL A 22 1.60 -10.83 -0.05
C VAL A 22 1.86 -10.36 -1.49
N GLY A 23 2.81 -9.44 -1.67
CA GLY A 23 3.09 -8.84 -2.98
C GLY A 23 2.28 -7.57 -3.27
N ILE A 24 1.67 -6.99 -2.24
CA ILE A 24 0.89 -5.75 -2.34
C ILE A 24 1.70 -4.58 -2.93
N ASP A 25 3.02 -4.59 -2.79
CA ASP A 25 3.95 -3.62 -3.37
C ASP A 25 3.93 -3.58 -4.91
N ARG A 26 3.38 -4.63 -5.54
CA ARG A 26 3.20 -4.71 -7.00
C ARG A 26 1.76 -4.51 -7.44
N LEU A 27 0.81 -4.86 -6.58
CA LEU A 27 -0.62 -4.76 -6.90
C LEU A 27 -1.12 -3.32 -6.79
N VAL A 28 -0.50 -2.53 -5.92
CA VAL A 28 -0.86 -1.14 -5.65
C VAL A 28 0.39 -0.30 -5.84
N SER A 29 0.68 0.11 -7.06
CA SER A 29 1.89 0.86 -7.35
C SER A 29 1.65 1.94 -8.39
N ASN A 30 1.99 3.16 -8.03
CA ASN A 30 2.10 4.30 -8.93
C ASN A 30 3.55 4.50 -9.41
N GLN A 31 4.38 3.46 -9.37
CA GLN A 31 5.81 3.59 -9.71
C GLN A 31 6.02 4.16 -11.11
N ALA A 32 5.23 3.75 -12.10
CA ALA A 32 5.34 4.29 -13.46
C ALA A 32 5.05 5.80 -13.52
N LEU A 33 4.04 6.27 -12.75
CA LEU A 33 3.73 7.69 -12.67
C LEU A 33 4.80 8.46 -11.90
N TYR A 34 5.39 7.85 -10.88
CA TYR A 34 6.52 8.41 -10.17
C TYR A 34 7.75 8.58 -11.09
N GLU A 35 8.05 7.61 -11.93
CA GLU A 35 9.13 7.69 -12.92
C GLU A 35 8.91 8.86 -13.90
N LEU A 36 7.68 9.05 -14.39
CA LEU A 36 7.31 10.21 -15.20
C LEU A 36 7.47 11.54 -14.43
N ALA A 37 7.09 11.56 -13.15
CA ALA A 37 7.25 12.75 -12.32
C ALA A 37 8.73 13.08 -12.07
N LEU A 38 9.60 12.08 -11.96
CA LEU A 38 11.05 12.29 -11.82
C LEU A 38 11.67 13.01 -13.01
N GLU A 39 11.13 12.85 -14.23
CA GLU A 39 11.62 13.55 -15.43
C GLU A 39 11.29 15.06 -15.39
N ARG A 40 10.20 15.43 -14.69
CA ARG A 40 9.73 16.82 -14.57
C ARG A 40 10.19 17.52 -13.28
N ALA A 41 10.59 16.74 -12.27
CA ALA A 41 10.90 17.25 -10.95
C ALA A 41 12.10 18.20 -10.93
N ASP A 42 11.93 19.37 -10.32
CA ASP A 42 13.04 20.32 -10.11
C ASP A 42 13.96 19.81 -8.99
N ARG A 43 14.98 19.08 -9.39
CA ARG A 43 15.97 18.52 -8.46
C ARG A 43 16.94 19.56 -7.89
N SER A 44 16.87 20.83 -8.30
CA SER A 44 17.59 21.92 -7.66
C SER A 44 16.96 22.31 -6.32
N ASP A 45 15.63 22.15 -6.16
CA ASP A 45 14.95 22.37 -4.88
C ASP A 45 15.34 21.25 -3.88
N PRO A 46 15.90 21.60 -2.71
CA PRO A 46 16.27 20.63 -1.70
C PRO A 46 15.05 19.87 -1.12
N ARG A 47 13.85 20.47 -1.11
CA ARG A 47 12.63 19.82 -0.64
C ARG A 47 12.21 18.70 -1.60
N VAL A 48 12.29 18.96 -2.90
CA VAL A 48 12.01 17.94 -3.94
C VAL A 48 12.99 16.77 -3.81
N ARG A 49 14.29 17.03 -3.59
CA ARG A 49 15.27 15.95 -3.36
C ARG A 49 14.96 15.13 -2.12
N GLN A 50 14.55 15.76 -1.02
CA GLN A 50 14.16 15.05 0.21
C GLN A 50 12.92 14.19 -0.01
N GLU A 51 11.93 14.67 -0.76
CA GLU A 51 10.72 13.90 -1.06
C GLU A 51 11.05 12.68 -1.94
N ILE A 52 11.86 12.87 -2.99
CA ILE A 52 12.37 11.77 -3.82
C ILE A 52 13.09 10.72 -2.95
N ALA A 53 14.01 11.14 -2.07
CA ALA A 53 14.73 10.23 -1.19
C ALA A 53 13.79 9.44 -0.26
N ALA A 54 12.75 10.09 0.25
CA ALA A 54 11.76 9.46 1.11
C ALA A 54 10.88 8.45 0.33
N ILE A 55 10.48 8.78 -0.90
CA ILE A 55 9.72 7.86 -1.77
C ILE A 55 10.57 6.64 -2.12
N GLU A 56 11.81 6.82 -2.54
CA GLU A 56 12.73 5.72 -2.83
C GLU A 56 12.97 4.81 -1.60
N THR A 57 13.10 5.43 -0.43
CA THR A 57 13.23 4.69 0.82
C THR A 57 11.98 3.88 1.10
N GLY A 58 10.80 4.45 0.88
CA GLY A 58 9.52 3.78 1.05
C GLY A 58 9.37 2.55 0.16
N TYR A 59 9.70 2.66 -1.12
CA TYR A 59 9.69 1.50 -2.04
C TYR A 59 10.64 0.38 -1.60
N ARG A 60 11.85 0.74 -1.13
CA ARG A 60 12.81 -0.24 -0.59
C ARG A 60 12.28 -0.94 0.66
N ILE A 61 11.69 -0.19 1.59
CA ILE A 61 11.08 -0.75 2.81
C ILE A 61 9.93 -1.68 2.42
N GLY A 62 9.01 -1.26 1.55
CA GLY A 62 7.89 -2.08 1.09
C GLY A 62 8.36 -3.41 0.50
N ARG A 63 9.39 -3.38 -0.35
CA ARG A 63 10.00 -4.59 -0.93
C ARG A 63 10.61 -5.51 0.12
N ILE A 64 11.29 -4.96 1.15
CA ILE A 64 11.86 -5.75 2.24
C ILE A 64 10.74 -6.40 3.05
N LEU A 65 9.66 -5.67 3.37
CA LEU A 65 8.51 -6.22 4.10
C LEU A 65 7.90 -7.40 3.36
N VAL A 66 7.60 -7.24 2.07
CA VAL A 66 7.07 -8.31 1.21
C VAL A 66 8.03 -9.49 1.12
N THR A 67 9.33 -9.23 0.94
CA THR A 67 10.34 -10.30 0.88
C THR A 67 10.37 -11.13 2.16
N ARG A 68 10.27 -10.51 3.33
CA ARG A 68 10.21 -11.21 4.62
C ARG A 68 8.98 -12.12 4.72
N GLU A 69 7.83 -11.69 4.21
CA GLU A 69 6.62 -12.51 4.20
C GLU A 69 6.77 -13.71 3.26
N VAL A 70 7.25 -13.48 2.04
CA VAL A 70 7.49 -14.56 1.05
C VAL A 70 8.46 -15.60 1.60
N LEU A 71 9.52 -15.17 2.29
CA LEU A 71 10.50 -16.06 2.92
C LEU A 71 10.02 -16.64 4.26
N ARG A 72 8.78 -16.39 4.68
CA ARG A 72 8.22 -16.82 5.96
C ARG A 72 9.05 -16.38 7.18
N GLN A 73 9.66 -15.21 7.10
CA GLN A 73 10.47 -14.59 8.16
C GLN A 73 9.69 -13.53 8.94
N ALA A 74 8.40 -13.41 8.68
CA ALA A 74 7.49 -12.48 9.34
C ALA A 74 6.53 -13.25 10.27
N PRO A 75 6.12 -12.67 11.40
CA PRO A 75 5.11 -13.28 12.27
C PRO A 75 3.73 -13.33 11.60
N ALA A 76 2.84 -14.19 12.08
CA ALA A 76 1.48 -14.27 11.59
C ALA A 76 0.76 -12.90 11.71
N GLY A 77 0.00 -12.53 10.68
CA GLY A 77 -0.70 -11.25 10.60
C GLY A 77 0.17 -10.06 10.17
N PHE A 78 1.45 -10.28 9.89
CA PHE A 78 2.36 -9.22 9.47
C PHE A 78 1.97 -8.61 8.11
N SER A 79 1.26 -9.36 7.25
CA SER A 79 0.71 -8.88 5.98
C SER A 79 -0.17 -7.62 6.14
N ALA A 80 -0.79 -7.45 7.32
CA ALA A 80 -1.54 -6.24 7.63
C ALA A 80 -0.62 -5.00 7.77
N ALA A 81 0.60 -5.16 8.33
CA ALA A 81 1.58 -4.08 8.42
C ALA A 81 2.12 -3.72 7.04
N THR A 82 2.50 -4.73 6.25
CA THR A 82 2.96 -4.55 4.87
C THR A 82 1.92 -3.82 4.03
N LYS A 83 0.64 -4.26 4.12
CA LYS A 83 -0.46 -3.62 3.41
C LYS A 83 -0.63 -2.15 3.81
N CYS A 84 -0.68 -1.84 5.10
CA CYS A 84 -0.79 -0.45 5.56
C CYS A 84 0.37 0.39 5.02
N PHE A 85 1.59 -0.10 5.20
CA PHE A 85 2.77 0.64 4.78
C PHE A 85 2.78 0.92 3.28
N CYS A 86 2.61 -0.12 2.44
CA CYS A 86 2.67 0.03 0.98
C CYS A 86 1.55 0.94 0.46
N THR A 87 0.31 0.77 0.94
CA THR A 87 -0.81 1.56 0.42
C THR A 87 -0.78 3.01 0.87
N GLU A 88 -0.29 3.31 2.06
CA GLU A 88 -0.10 4.68 2.54
C GLU A 88 1.11 5.35 1.87
N HIS A 89 2.12 4.57 1.54
CA HIS A 89 3.23 5.05 0.73
C HIS A 89 2.77 5.48 -0.67
N GLU A 90 1.86 4.74 -1.31
CA GLU A 90 1.31 5.10 -2.62
C GLU A 90 0.48 6.40 -2.60
N ILE A 91 -0.16 6.76 -1.48
CA ILE A 91 -0.76 8.09 -1.31
C ILE A 91 0.33 9.17 -1.41
N ARG A 92 1.44 9.00 -0.70
CA ARG A 92 2.56 9.93 -0.76
C ARG A 92 3.14 10.06 -2.17
N VAL A 93 3.24 8.96 -2.88
CA VAL A 93 3.67 8.96 -4.30
C VAL A 93 2.70 9.75 -5.15
N ALA A 94 1.39 9.53 -4.99
CA ALA A 94 0.36 10.26 -5.71
C ALA A 94 0.41 11.77 -5.42
N ASP A 95 0.62 12.16 -4.17
CA ASP A 95 0.79 13.56 -3.77
C ASP A 95 2.01 14.20 -4.45
N PHE A 96 3.14 13.50 -4.50
CA PHE A 96 4.34 13.95 -5.19
C PHE A 96 4.11 14.09 -6.69
N VAL A 97 3.45 13.12 -7.33
CA VAL A 97 3.07 13.17 -8.76
C VAL A 97 2.17 14.38 -9.01
N ALA A 98 1.11 14.55 -8.23
CA ALA A 98 0.20 15.69 -8.37
C ALA A 98 0.93 17.04 -8.21
N ALA A 99 1.79 17.17 -7.21
CA ALA A 99 2.57 18.39 -6.99
C ALA A 99 3.55 18.68 -8.12
N THR A 100 4.16 17.65 -8.73
CA THR A 100 5.12 17.79 -9.81
C THR A 100 4.44 18.16 -11.13
N PHE A 101 3.29 17.58 -11.43
CA PHE A 101 2.52 17.88 -12.63
C PHE A 101 1.69 19.17 -12.50
N GLY A 102 1.37 19.61 -11.29
CA GLY A 102 0.59 20.83 -11.05
C GLY A 102 -0.79 20.78 -11.73
N ALA A 103 -1.09 21.79 -12.54
CA ALA A 103 -2.38 21.86 -13.25
C ALA A 103 -2.57 20.71 -14.26
N ASP A 104 -1.50 20.17 -14.83
CA ASP A 104 -1.56 19.05 -15.77
C ASP A 104 -2.11 17.78 -15.09
N ALA A 105 -1.93 17.62 -13.78
CA ALA A 105 -2.50 16.50 -13.02
C ALA A 105 -4.04 16.53 -12.96
N MET A 106 -4.68 17.61 -13.39
CA MET A 106 -6.15 17.74 -13.47
C MET A 106 -6.71 17.39 -14.85
N LEU A 107 -5.84 17.19 -15.84
CA LEU A 107 -6.24 16.74 -17.17
C LEU A 107 -6.57 15.26 -17.11
N TRP A 108 -7.68 14.87 -17.76
CA TRP A 108 -8.13 13.47 -17.71
C TRP A 108 -7.22 12.56 -18.53
N ASP A 109 -6.21 12.02 -17.88
CA ASP A 109 -5.21 11.12 -18.42
C ASP A 109 -4.78 10.08 -17.36
N ASP A 110 -3.74 9.29 -17.65
CA ASP A 110 -3.21 8.27 -16.74
C ASP A 110 -2.69 8.86 -15.42
N VAL A 111 -2.13 10.07 -15.45
CA VAL A 111 -1.62 10.76 -14.25
C VAL A 111 -2.79 11.10 -13.32
N THR A 112 -3.83 11.75 -13.85
CA THR A 112 -5.03 12.08 -13.08
C THR A 112 -5.69 10.83 -12.53
N HIS A 113 -5.84 9.78 -13.37
CA HIS A 113 -6.42 8.52 -12.94
C HIS A 113 -5.63 7.90 -11.78
N GLY A 114 -4.31 7.82 -11.86
CA GLY A 114 -3.47 7.27 -10.79
C GLY A 114 -3.55 8.08 -9.49
N VAL A 115 -3.53 9.41 -9.59
CA VAL A 115 -3.66 10.32 -8.42
C VAL A 115 -5.01 10.15 -7.73
N VAL A 116 -6.11 10.17 -8.49
CA VAL A 116 -7.47 10.05 -7.95
C VAL A 116 -7.76 8.65 -7.42
N TYR A 117 -7.14 7.62 -7.99
CA TYR A 117 -7.33 6.24 -7.58
C TYR A 117 -6.54 5.84 -6.32
N ALA A 118 -5.43 6.51 -6.04
CA ALA A 118 -4.52 6.16 -4.94
C ALA A 118 -5.21 6.02 -3.56
N PRO A 119 -6.18 6.85 -3.14
CA PRO A 119 -6.93 6.63 -1.91
C PRO A 119 -7.63 5.28 -1.84
N GLY A 120 -8.07 4.73 -2.98
CA GLY A 120 -8.67 3.40 -3.07
C GLY A 120 -7.75 2.28 -2.56
N TYR A 121 -6.44 2.41 -2.70
CA TYR A 121 -5.47 1.44 -2.19
C TYR A 121 -5.55 1.25 -0.67
N THR A 122 -5.87 2.29 0.08
CA THR A 122 -6.03 2.20 1.55
C THR A 122 -7.32 1.52 1.98
N ILE A 123 -8.26 1.32 1.05
CA ILE A 123 -9.57 0.72 1.29
C ILE A 123 -9.60 -0.75 0.86
N MET A 124 -9.03 -1.07 -0.31
CA MET A 124 -9.02 -2.41 -0.90
C MET A 124 -8.28 -3.43 -0.01
N GLY A 125 -8.69 -4.68 -0.07
CA GLY A 125 -8.08 -5.78 0.70
C GLY A 125 -8.23 -5.66 2.22
N GLY A 126 -9.15 -4.79 2.66
CA GLY A 126 -9.37 -4.35 4.04
C GLY A 126 -8.78 -2.98 4.32
N THR A 127 -9.59 -2.09 4.89
CA THR A 127 -9.16 -0.71 5.15
C THR A 127 -7.94 -0.65 6.07
N SER A 128 -7.15 0.42 5.96
CA SER A 128 -5.99 0.64 6.84
C SER A 128 -6.37 0.56 8.33
N ASN A 129 -7.57 1.03 8.72
CA ASN A 129 -8.02 0.93 10.11
C ASN A 129 -8.29 -0.52 10.53
N ILE A 130 -8.93 -1.32 9.67
CA ILE A 130 -9.10 -2.77 9.93
C ILE A 130 -7.75 -3.47 10.03
N MET A 131 -6.78 -3.10 9.19
CA MET A 131 -5.43 -3.66 9.27
C MET A 131 -4.74 -3.28 10.58
N ARG A 132 -4.87 -2.04 11.04
CA ARG A 132 -4.34 -1.59 12.34
C ARG A 132 -4.98 -2.33 13.51
N ASN A 133 -6.30 -2.59 13.45
CA ASN A 133 -6.98 -3.41 14.46
C ASN A 133 -6.43 -4.84 14.47
N ILE A 134 -6.22 -5.45 13.30
CA ILE A 134 -5.61 -6.79 13.20
C ILE A 134 -4.20 -6.78 13.82
N LEU A 135 -3.39 -5.76 13.54
CA LEU A 135 -2.06 -5.62 14.12
C LEU A 135 -2.14 -5.44 15.65
N GLY A 136 -2.99 -4.56 16.13
CA GLY A 136 -3.17 -4.32 17.56
C GLY A 136 -3.61 -5.58 18.29
N GLU A 137 -4.70 -6.19 17.85
CA GLU A 137 -5.31 -7.32 18.53
C GLU A 137 -4.54 -8.64 18.39
N ARG A 138 -4.08 -8.97 17.14
CA ARG A 138 -3.56 -10.30 16.84
C ARG A 138 -2.03 -10.38 16.89
N VAL A 139 -1.34 -9.29 16.59
CA VAL A 139 0.13 -9.28 16.58
C VAL A 139 0.68 -8.72 17.90
N LEU A 140 0.10 -7.63 18.40
CA LEU A 140 0.55 -6.96 19.62
C LEU A 140 -0.20 -7.43 20.88
N GLY A 141 -1.29 -8.18 20.75
CA GLY A 141 -2.08 -8.68 21.88
C GLY A 141 -2.82 -7.60 22.66
N LEU A 142 -3.11 -6.45 22.03
CA LEU A 142 -3.83 -5.36 22.66
C LEU A 142 -5.31 -5.73 22.87
N PRO A 143 -6.01 -5.12 23.86
CA PRO A 143 -7.44 -5.30 24.05
C PRO A 143 -8.22 -4.94 22.80
N ARG A 144 -9.29 -5.68 22.56
CA ARG A 144 -10.24 -5.35 21.49
C ARG A 144 -11.01 -4.08 21.81
N GLU A 145 -11.40 -3.35 20.75
CA GLU A 145 -12.33 -2.23 20.92
C GLU A 145 -13.61 -2.69 21.64
N PRO A 146 -14.12 -1.90 22.61
CA PRO A 146 -15.42 -2.15 23.21
C PRO A 146 -16.51 -2.20 22.11
N ARG A 147 -17.41 -3.15 22.22
CA ARG A 147 -18.58 -3.25 21.34
C ARG A 147 -19.66 -2.27 21.76
#